data_532fbdfb35795f55e0e16d2af0cfb334
#
_entry.id   532fbdfb35795f55e0e16d2af0cfb334
#
_cell.length_a   1.000
_cell.length_b   1.000
_cell.length_c   1.000
_cell.angle_alpha   90.00
_cell.angle_beta   90.00
_cell.angle_gamma   90.00
#
_symmetry.space_group_name_H-M   'P 1'
#
loop_
_entity.id
_entity.type
_entity.pdbx_description
1 polymer ?
#
loop_
_entity_poly.entity_id
_entity_poly.type
_entity_poly.pdbx_seq_one_letter_code
_entity_poly.pdbx_strand_id
1 'polypeptide(L)'
;INRAMGKLNRYLSNINTSYNPEFMITNLVRDLQTAGVNVQQFDAKGMVGAMAKDYKNAFVGIKRAIVNGDESSEWSQIYRDFVRDGGQNSANPMTSIADQVENINKILGDIQEDGVRGKFNKVKNSFIGKGAGSILNLLENYNTVIENAIRVTTYHNLKKQGFSGARAAQAARNVTVNFGKGGELKTFMNSWYLFYNASIQGSFALFNALLRSKKVQAIWVSLIGAGLLQDFVNSLVSEEDEDGILIYDKIPDYILEHNIVFPLGDLGAGRDYLAIPMPYGLNAAVNAGRALGRTMRGEYSASEGGLSMVMTAVDALNPIGGTENLFNFAVPTAFDPFVEIMRNENFAGVPIYKQAYPGDDSPDSQRYFNNVSPSAKWFAENLNSLTGGTSEISGFVDWNPEIMDYWFEFLTGGIGRFTKR
;
A
#
# COMPACT_ATOMS: atom_id res chain seq x y z
N ILE A 1 25.27 9.69 -0.92
CA ILE A 1 23.93 9.80 -1.52
C ILE A 1 23.13 8.51 -1.25
N ASN A 2 23.55 7.30 -1.70
CA ASN A 2 22.80 6.05 -1.54
C ASN A 2 22.43 5.73 -0.07
N ARG A 3 23.28 6.04 0.91
CA ARG A 3 22.99 5.86 2.33
C ARG A 3 21.85 6.77 2.82
N ALA A 4 21.86 8.04 2.40
CA ALA A 4 20.82 9.00 2.76
C ALA A 4 19.48 8.61 2.12
N MET A 5 19.50 8.31 0.81
CA MET A 5 18.31 7.84 0.09
C MET A 5 17.73 6.55 0.70
N GLY A 6 18.58 5.58 1.05
CA GLY A 6 18.13 4.34 1.71
C GLY A 6 17.51 4.57 3.09
N LYS A 7 17.98 5.58 3.83
CA LYS A 7 17.39 5.97 5.12
C LYS A 7 16.03 6.64 4.92
N LEU A 8 15.94 7.57 3.97
CA LEU A 8 14.68 8.25 3.61
C LEU A 8 13.64 7.24 3.10
N ASN A 9 14.02 6.37 2.20
CA ASN A 9 13.13 5.34 1.66
C ASN A 9 12.65 4.37 2.74
N ARG A 10 13.50 4.00 3.70
CA ARG A 10 13.08 3.20 4.86
C ARG A 10 12.08 3.93 5.74
N TYR A 11 12.29 5.22 5.97
CA TYR A 11 11.33 6.05 6.69
C TYR A 11 9.99 6.09 5.96
N LEU A 12 9.98 6.40 4.66
CA LEU A 12 8.77 6.42 3.84
C LEU A 12 8.06 5.05 3.82
N SER A 13 8.83 3.95 3.73
CA SER A 13 8.27 2.61 3.83
C SER A 13 7.55 2.40 5.15
N ASN A 14 8.19 2.73 6.27
CA ASN A 14 7.61 2.49 7.60
C ASN A 14 6.33 3.30 7.85
N ILE A 15 6.29 4.57 7.46
CA ILE A 15 5.08 5.41 7.65
C ILE A 15 3.92 5.00 6.73
N ASN A 16 4.22 4.36 5.60
CA ASN A 16 3.20 3.86 4.68
C ASN A 16 2.79 2.40 4.94
N THR A 17 3.56 1.64 5.73
CA THR A 17 3.27 0.24 6.04
C THR A 17 3.11 -0.02 7.53
N SER A 18 4.25 -0.09 8.26
CA SER A 18 4.28 -0.55 9.65
C SER A 18 3.48 0.35 10.60
N TYR A 19 3.41 1.63 10.31
CA TYR A 19 2.70 2.63 11.12
C TYR A 19 1.37 3.08 10.50
N ASN A 20 0.94 2.45 9.41
CA ASN A 20 -0.30 2.80 8.72
C ASN A 20 -1.43 1.81 9.08
N PRO A 21 -2.46 2.23 9.87
CA PRO A 21 -3.57 1.36 10.24
C PRO A 21 -4.40 0.87 9.04
N GLU A 22 -4.59 1.73 8.03
CA GLU A 22 -5.33 1.38 6.81
C GLU A 22 -4.57 0.30 6.01
N PHE A 23 -3.24 0.43 5.93
CA PHE A 23 -2.39 -0.57 5.30
C PHE A 23 -2.49 -1.94 5.97
N MET A 24 -2.54 -1.98 7.31
CA MET A 24 -2.68 -3.25 8.04
C MET A 24 -3.90 -4.04 7.59
N ILE A 25 -5.05 -3.38 7.46
CA ILE A 25 -6.31 -4.02 7.06
C ILE A 25 -6.26 -4.44 5.59
N THR A 26 -5.86 -3.54 4.71
CA THR A 26 -5.78 -3.83 3.26
C THR A 26 -4.73 -4.89 2.95
N ASN A 27 -3.59 -4.87 3.64
CA ASN A 27 -2.54 -5.87 3.48
C ASN A 27 -2.97 -7.24 4.00
N LEU A 28 -3.71 -7.31 5.11
CA LEU A 28 -4.29 -8.57 5.60
C LEU A 28 -5.16 -9.22 4.53
N VAL A 29 -6.05 -8.47 3.90
CA VAL A 29 -6.93 -8.98 2.83
C VAL A 29 -6.10 -9.48 1.65
N ARG A 30 -5.11 -8.72 1.21
CA ARG A 30 -4.21 -9.10 0.11
C ARG A 30 -3.39 -10.34 0.43
N ASP A 31 -2.83 -10.41 1.65
CA ASP A 31 -2.02 -11.55 2.10
C ASP A 31 -2.83 -12.83 2.21
N LEU A 32 -4.09 -12.75 2.69
CA LEU A 32 -4.98 -13.91 2.73
C LEU A 32 -5.32 -14.42 1.33
N GLN A 33 -5.58 -13.54 0.38
CA GLN A 33 -5.86 -13.89 -1.01
C GLN A 33 -4.60 -14.49 -1.67
N THR A 34 -3.44 -13.85 -1.51
CA THR A 34 -2.15 -14.32 -2.04
C THR A 34 -1.80 -15.68 -1.47
N ALA A 35 -1.95 -15.86 -0.17
CA ALA A 35 -1.70 -17.13 0.51
C ALA A 35 -2.66 -18.22 0.01
N GLY A 36 -3.93 -17.89 -0.17
CA GLY A 36 -4.94 -18.80 -0.70
C GLY A 36 -4.59 -19.35 -2.08
N VAL A 37 -4.00 -18.52 -2.93
CA VAL A 37 -3.50 -18.95 -4.26
C VAL A 37 -2.19 -19.72 -4.15
N ASN A 38 -1.20 -19.16 -3.43
CA ASN A 38 0.14 -19.74 -3.38
C ASN A 38 0.18 -21.10 -2.67
N VAL A 39 -0.69 -21.33 -1.67
CA VAL A 39 -0.74 -22.62 -0.97
C VAL A 39 -1.19 -23.77 -1.87
N GLN A 40 -1.87 -23.49 -2.98
CA GLN A 40 -2.30 -24.52 -3.93
C GLN A 40 -1.12 -25.19 -4.65
N GLN A 41 0.08 -24.58 -4.60
CA GLN A 41 1.29 -25.18 -5.18
C GLN A 41 1.77 -26.45 -4.43
N PHE A 42 1.37 -26.60 -3.16
CA PHE A 42 1.89 -27.67 -2.29
C PHE A 42 1.09 -28.97 -2.34
N ASP A 43 0.12 -29.10 -3.25
CA ASP A 43 -0.78 -30.27 -3.37
C ASP A 43 -1.47 -30.72 -2.07
N ALA A 44 -1.51 -29.83 -1.11
CA ALA A 44 -2.04 -30.03 0.21
C ALA A 44 -3.57 -29.85 0.20
N LYS A 45 -4.31 -30.94 0.38
CA LYS A 45 -5.80 -30.92 0.35
C LYS A 45 -6.35 -30.09 1.51
N GLY A 46 -7.32 -29.23 1.21
CA GLY A 46 -8.08 -28.48 2.22
C GLY A 46 -7.28 -27.40 2.96
N MET A 47 -6.09 -27.02 2.48
CA MET A 47 -5.20 -26.05 3.15
C MET A 47 -5.86 -24.71 3.42
N VAL A 48 -6.58 -24.13 2.46
CA VAL A 48 -7.22 -22.82 2.63
C VAL A 48 -8.24 -22.86 3.77
N GLY A 49 -9.08 -23.90 3.80
CA GLY A 49 -10.07 -24.08 4.89
C GLY A 49 -9.42 -24.31 6.25
N ALA A 50 -8.32 -25.09 6.29
CA ALA A 50 -7.57 -25.32 7.52
C ALA A 50 -6.89 -24.04 8.03
N MET A 51 -6.27 -23.27 7.15
CA MET A 51 -5.68 -21.97 7.48
C MET A 51 -6.74 -21.00 8.02
N ALA A 52 -7.89 -20.89 7.37
CA ALA A 52 -8.96 -20.00 7.81
C ALA A 52 -9.48 -20.40 9.21
N LYS A 53 -9.64 -21.71 9.47
CA LYS A 53 -10.06 -22.24 10.78
C LYS A 53 -9.05 -21.91 11.88
N ASP A 54 -7.77 -22.06 11.59
CA ASP A 54 -6.70 -21.92 12.57
C ASP A 54 -6.25 -20.47 12.76
N TYR A 55 -6.58 -19.56 11.82
CA TYR A 55 -6.08 -18.19 11.79
C TYR A 55 -6.32 -17.42 13.09
N LYS A 56 -7.54 -17.46 13.64
CA LYS A 56 -7.88 -16.75 14.88
C LYS A 56 -7.00 -17.21 16.05
N ASN A 57 -6.81 -18.51 16.18
CA ASN A 57 -6.03 -19.10 17.27
C ASN A 57 -4.53 -18.77 17.10
N ALA A 58 -4.01 -18.83 15.87
CA ALA A 58 -2.65 -18.42 15.55
C ALA A 58 -2.43 -16.92 15.87
N PHE A 59 -3.35 -16.06 15.46
CA PHE A 59 -3.30 -14.63 15.76
C PHE A 59 -3.19 -14.37 17.27
N VAL A 60 -4.09 -15.00 18.07
CA VAL A 60 -4.09 -14.84 19.53
C VAL A 60 -2.81 -15.35 20.16
N GLY A 61 -2.32 -16.54 19.74
CA GLY A 61 -1.10 -17.12 20.29
C GLY A 61 0.15 -16.31 19.95
N ILE A 62 0.28 -15.86 18.70
CA ILE A 62 1.41 -15.02 18.28
C ILE A 62 1.37 -13.66 18.98
N LYS A 63 0.16 -13.06 19.13
CA LYS A 63 0.00 -11.84 19.91
C LYS A 63 0.49 -12.02 21.35
N ARG A 64 0.14 -13.12 22.01
CA ARG A 64 0.60 -13.42 23.37
C ARG A 64 2.12 -13.52 23.42
N ALA A 65 2.73 -14.23 22.46
CA ALA A 65 4.16 -14.38 22.39
C ALA A 65 4.90 -13.05 22.16
N ILE A 66 4.45 -12.23 21.20
CA ILE A 66 5.13 -11.00 20.78
C ILE A 66 4.85 -9.84 21.73
N VAL A 67 3.57 -9.63 22.10
CA VAL A 67 3.16 -8.44 22.88
C VAL A 67 3.31 -8.66 24.37
N ASN A 68 2.99 -9.86 24.85
CA ASN A 68 2.96 -10.16 26.29
C ASN A 68 4.16 -10.98 26.78
N GLY A 69 5.01 -11.49 25.88
CA GLY A 69 6.08 -12.41 26.22
C GLY A 69 5.59 -13.78 26.76
N ASP A 70 4.30 -14.10 26.54
CA ASP A 70 3.67 -15.32 27.03
C ASP A 70 3.75 -16.41 25.97
N GLU A 71 4.57 -17.42 26.27
CA GLU A 71 4.81 -18.57 25.41
C GLU A 71 4.11 -19.85 25.88
N SER A 72 3.19 -19.74 26.83
CA SER A 72 2.54 -20.91 27.44
C SER A 72 1.48 -21.55 26.53
N SER A 73 0.90 -20.81 25.59
CA SER A 73 -0.15 -21.32 24.71
C SER A 73 0.41 -22.22 23.60
N GLU A 74 -0.38 -23.20 23.15
CA GLU A 74 -0.02 -24.08 22.02
C GLU A 74 0.44 -23.28 20.79
N TRP A 75 -0.30 -22.25 20.41
CA TRP A 75 0.03 -21.43 19.23
C TRP A 75 1.25 -20.52 19.43
N SER A 76 1.56 -20.13 20.66
CA SER A 76 2.82 -19.44 20.97
C SER A 76 4.01 -20.39 20.79
N GLN A 77 3.86 -21.67 21.16
CA GLN A 77 4.87 -22.69 20.96
C GLN A 77 5.05 -23.04 19.49
N ILE A 78 3.95 -23.17 18.73
CA ILE A 78 4.02 -23.38 17.27
C ILE A 78 4.73 -22.20 16.58
N TYR A 79 4.49 -20.97 17.03
CA TYR A 79 5.22 -19.80 16.52
C TYR A 79 6.71 -19.88 16.80
N ARG A 80 7.12 -20.27 17.99
CA ARG A 80 8.53 -20.51 18.31
C ARG A 80 9.17 -21.60 17.45
N ASP A 81 8.45 -22.71 17.25
CA ASP A 81 8.92 -23.79 16.38
C ASP A 81 9.09 -23.27 14.93
N PHE A 82 8.15 -22.49 14.43
CA PHE A 82 8.24 -21.84 13.13
C PHE A 82 9.49 -20.94 13.01
N VAL A 83 9.76 -20.13 14.03
CA VAL A 83 10.96 -19.27 14.08
C VAL A 83 12.24 -20.11 14.11
N ARG A 84 12.29 -21.12 14.96
CA ARG A 84 13.43 -22.04 15.08
C ARG A 84 13.72 -22.79 13.79
N ASP A 85 12.68 -23.23 13.10
CA ASP A 85 12.78 -23.94 11.82
C ASP A 85 13.09 -22.98 10.63
N GLY A 86 13.38 -21.70 10.92
CA GLY A 86 13.78 -20.69 9.94
C GLY A 86 12.61 -20.01 9.23
N GLY A 87 11.42 -19.99 9.83
CA GLY A 87 10.21 -19.40 9.28
C GLY A 87 10.20 -17.87 9.30
N GLN A 88 10.98 -17.24 10.17
CA GLN A 88 11.05 -15.80 10.24
C GLN A 88 11.87 -15.23 9.08
N ASN A 89 11.38 -14.17 8.47
CA ASN A 89 12.15 -13.41 7.48
C ASN A 89 13.15 -12.54 8.22
N SER A 90 14.30 -13.11 8.54
CA SER A 90 15.38 -12.40 9.25
C SER A 90 16.12 -11.44 8.32
N ALA A 91 15.50 -10.35 7.95
CA ALA A 91 16.25 -9.15 7.60
C ALA A 91 16.20 -8.10 8.72
N ASN A 92 15.34 -8.31 9.73
CA ASN A 92 15.39 -7.60 11.01
C ASN A 92 15.22 -8.64 12.12
N PRO A 93 16.27 -8.93 12.92
CA PRO A 93 16.02 -9.27 14.30
C PRO A 93 15.21 -8.07 14.84
N MET A 94 14.18 -8.33 15.67
CA MET A 94 13.39 -7.29 16.32
C MET A 94 14.35 -6.20 16.83
N THR A 95 14.65 -5.22 15.98
CA THR A 95 15.19 -3.96 16.46
C THR A 95 13.99 -3.31 17.13
N SER A 96 14.06 -3.24 18.45
CA SER A 96 13.04 -2.57 19.24
C SER A 96 12.81 -1.20 18.63
N ILE A 97 11.62 -0.64 18.75
CA ILE A 97 11.37 0.77 18.35
C ILE A 97 12.39 1.69 19.02
N ALA A 98 12.91 1.35 20.22
CA ALA A 98 14.03 2.05 20.81
C ALA A 98 15.23 2.11 19.85
N ASP A 99 15.59 1.01 19.18
CA ASP A 99 16.68 0.98 18.20
C ASP A 99 16.30 1.70 16.89
N GLN A 100 15.03 1.66 16.50
CA GLN A 100 14.55 2.41 15.33
C GLN A 100 14.47 3.90 15.61
N VAL A 101 13.97 4.31 16.78
CA VAL A 101 13.99 5.71 17.27
C VAL A 101 15.42 6.18 17.47
N GLU A 102 16.32 5.34 17.99
CA GLU A 102 17.75 5.64 18.08
C GLU A 102 18.39 5.78 16.69
N ASN A 103 18.04 4.92 15.74
CA ASN A 103 18.48 5.04 14.34
C ASN A 103 17.89 6.28 13.65
N ILE A 104 16.61 6.62 13.86
CA ILE A 104 16.01 7.86 13.38
C ILE A 104 16.69 9.06 14.06
N ASN A 105 16.98 8.97 15.36
CA ASN A 105 17.69 10.01 16.10
C ASN A 105 19.15 10.16 15.64
N LYS A 106 19.85 9.07 15.30
CA LYS A 106 21.16 9.12 14.66
C LYS A 106 21.10 9.76 13.28
N ILE A 107 20.10 9.39 12.47
CA ILE A 107 19.90 9.97 11.12
C ILE A 107 19.64 11.48 11.21
N LEU A 108 18.75 11.88 12.12
CA LEU A 108 18.45 13.29 12.37
C LEU A 108 19.66 14.02 12.99
N GLY A 109 20.46 13.32 13.82
CA GLY A 109 21.71 13.83 14.38
C GLY A 109 22.76 14.10 13.30
N ASP A 110 22.97 13.15 12.38
CA ASP A 110 23.93 13.28 11.28
C ASP A 110 23.53 14.37 10.25
N ILE A 111 22.22 14.68 10.15
CA ILE A 111 21.71 15.81 9.34
C ILE A 111 21.86 17.15 10.12
N GLN A 112 22.04 17.09 11.44
CA GLN A 112 22.02 18.25 12.34
C GLN A 112 23.38 18.90 12.60
N GLU A 113 24.48 18.42 12.03
CA GLU A 113 25.78 19.10 12.21
C GLU A 113 25.85 20.49 11.59
N ASP A 114 24.88 20.88 10.73
CA ASP A 114 24.79 22.19 10.12
C ASP A 114 23.59 23.05 10.59
N GLY A 115 23.64 23.53 11.83
CA GLY A 115 23.06 24.84 12.19
C GLY A 115 21.54 24.99 12.44
N VAL A 116 20.69 23.95 12.39
CA VAL A 116 19.22 24.07 12.61
C VAL A 116 18.74 23.46 13.97
N ARG A 117 19.65 23.27 14.88
CA ARG A 117 19.48 22.55 16.16
C ARG A 117 18.36 22.98 17.10
N GLY A 118 17.99 24.25 17.11
CA GLY A 118 17.14 24.78 18.19
C GLY A 118 15.63 24.62 17.98
N LYS A 119 15.15 24.68 16.73
CA LYS A 119 13.71 24.64 16.43
C LYS A 119 13.18 23.22 16.25
N PHE A 120 14.02 22.31 15.75
CA PHE A 120 13.63 20.92 15.54
C PHE A 120 13.44 20.13 16.84
N ASN A 121 14.21 20.42 17.90
CA ASN A 121 14.06 19.76 19.20
C ASN A 121 12.72 20.08 19.90
N LYS A 122 12.12 21.24 19.66
CA LYS A 122 10.78 21.56 20.18
C LYS A 122 9.67 20.80 19.46
N VAL A 123 9.78 20.65 18.14
CA VAL A 123 8.84 19.85 17.32
C VAL A 123 8.98 18.36 17.65
N LYS A 124 10.21 17.87 17.82
CA LYS A 124 10.51 16.48 18.19
C LYS A 124 9.89 16.08 19.53
N ASN A 125 10.03 16.93 20.57
CA ASN A 125 9.49 16.65 21.91
C ASN A 125 7.98 16.84 22.00
N SER A 126 7.36 17.56 21.06
CA SER A 126 5.92 17.71 20.94
C SER A 126 5.25 16.58 20.15
N PHE A 127 5.91 16.06 19.10
CA PHE A 127 5.34 15.05 18.21
C PHE A 127 5.66 13.60 18.63
N ILE A 128 6.76 13.36 19.33
CA ILE A 128 7.18 12.06 19.84
C ILE A 128 7.09 12.06 21.39
N GLY A 129 5.99 12.57 21.93
CA GLY A 129 5.67 12.38 23.34
C GLY A 129 5.56 10.89 23.68
N LYS A 130 5.82 10.52 24.95
CA LYS A 130 5.81 9.12 25.44
C LYS A 130 4.60 8.30 25.00
N GLY A 131 3.47 8.93 24.65
CA GLY A 131 2.27 8.29 24.14
C GLY A 131 2.35 7.84 22.66
N ALA A 132 2.99 8.63 21.78
CA ALA A 132 3.09 8.30 20.36
C ALA A 132 3.99 7.08 20.10
N GLY A 133 5.10 6.96 20.85
CA GLY A 133 5.97 5.77 20.80
C GLY A 133 5.22 4.48 21.15
N SER A 134 4.33 4.53 22.15
CA SER A 134 3.52 3.37 22.53
C SER A 134 2.51 2.97 21.46
N ILE A 135 1.91 3.95 20.77
CA ILE A 135 0.96 3.70 19.68
C ILE A 135 1.68 3.08 18.47
N LEU A 136 2.83 3.63 18.09
CA LEU A 136 3.64 3.09 16.98
C LEU A 136 4.12 1.66 17.27
N ASN A 137 4.55 1.37 18.50
CA ASN A 137 4.89 0.02 18.96
C ASN A 137 3.69 -0.93 18.84
N LEU A 138 2.53 -0.47 19.23
CA LEU A 138 1.32 -1.27 19.15
C LEU A 138 0.97 -1.61 17.70
N LEU A 139 1.02 -0.63 16.80
CA LEU A 139 0.75 -0.83 15.37
C LEU A 139 1.75 -1.80 14.73
N GLU A 140 3.05 -1.63 15.00
CA GLU A 140 4.10 -2.52 14.49
C GLU A 140 3.93 -3.96 14.99
N ASN A 141 3.64 -4.13 16.29
CA ASN A 141 3.41 -5.44 16.86
C ASN A 141 2.19 -6.12 16.24
N TYR A 142 1.09 -5.39 16.04
CA TYR A 142 -0.10 -5.95 15.40
C TYR A 142 0.15 -6.31 13.93
N ASN A 143 0.88 -5.47 13.20
CA ASN A 143 1.25 -5.75 11.82
C ASN A 143 2.09 -7.04 11.73
N THR A 144 3.08 -7.18 12.61
CA THR A 144 3.89 -8.38 12.75
C THR A 144 3.06 -9.62 13.10
N VAL A 145 2.08 -9.50 13.99
CA VAL A 145 1.18 -10.60 14.37
C VAL A 145 0.33 -11.03 13.17
N ILE A 146 -0.25 -10.08 12.43
CA ILE A 146 -1.09 -10.33 11.26
C ILE A 146 -0.29 -11.08 10.18
N GLU A 147 0.89 -10.59 9.83
CA GLU A 147 1.75 -11.19 8.81
C GLU A 147 2.18 -12.61 9.20
N ASN A 148 2.59 -12.81 10.45
CA ASN A 148 3.01 -14.13 10.92
C ASN A 148 1.85 -15.09 11.13
N ALA A 149 0.63 -14.65 11.42
CA ALA A 149 -0.51 -15.54 11.60
C ALA A 149 -0.80 -16.38 10.35
N ILE A 150 -0.75 -15.79 9.16
CA ILE A 150 -0.90 -16.50 7.88
C ILE A 150 0.21 -17.52 7.67
N ARG A 151 1.46 -17.14 7.93
CA ARG A 151 2.62 -18.02 7.77
C ARG A 151 2.62 -19.17 8.76
N VAL A 152 2.31 -18.90 10.02
CA VAL A 152 2.28 -19.92 11.09
C VAL A 152 1.16 -20.92 10.88
N THR A 153 -0.02 -20.49 10.45
CA THR A 153 -1.11 -21.42 10.09
C THR A 153 -0.71 -22.31 8.91
N THR A 154 -0.04 -21.74 7.91
CA THR A 154 0.50 -22.52 6.77
C THR A 154 1.54 -23.54 7.26
N TYR A 155 2.50 -23.11 8.06
CA TYR A 155 3.53 -23.97 8.64
C TYR A 155 2.93 -25.14 9.43
N HIS A 156 2.01 -24.84 10.34
CA HIS A 156 1.35 -25.83 11.17
C HIS A 156 0.60 -26.88 10.33
N ASN A 157 -0.18 -26.44 9.35
CA ASN A 157 -0.95 -27.35 8.51
C ASN A 157 -0.09 -28.18 7.55
N LEU A 158 1.04 -27.64 7.06
CA LEU A 158 2.01 -28.42 6.28
C LEU A 158 2.72 -29.46 7.15
N LYS A 159 3.06 -29.15 8.40
CA LYS A 159 3.60 -30.14 9.34
C LYS A 159 2.61 -31.26 9.63
N LYS A 160 1.34 -30.96 9.82
CA LYS A 160 0.27 -31.97 9.96
C LYS A 160 0.17 -32.92 8.76
N GLN A 161 0.56 -32.44 7.57
CA GLN A 161 0.57 -33.24 6.34
C GLN A 161 1.93 -33.95 6.08
N GLY A 162 2.83 -33.99 7.08
CA GLY A 162 4.07 -34.76 7.02
C GLY A 162 5.28 -33.98 6.46
N PHE A 163 5.18 -32.67 6.25
CA PHE A 163 6.35 -31.88 5.86
C PHE A 163 7.33 -31.76 7.06
N SER A 164 8.64 -31.83 6.79
CA SER A 164 9.65 -31.51 7.81
C SER A 164 9.55 -30.04 8.23
N GLY A 165 9.95 -29.71 9.46
CA GLY A 165 9.87 -28.36 10.00
C GLY A 165 10.52 -27.32 9.09
N ALA A 166 11.77 -27.53 8.67
CA ALA A 166 12.48 -26.61 7.77
C ALA A 166 11.77 -26.43 6.40
N ARG A 167 11.22 -27.51 5.82
CA ARG A 167 10.51 -27.45 4.56
C ARG A 167 9.17 -26.74 4.73
N ALA A 168 8.43 -26.99 5.80
CA ALA A 168 7.18 -26.30 6.13
C ALA A 168 7.41 -24.81 6.38
N ALA A 169 8.48 -24.46 7.10
CA ALA A 169 8.87 -23.08 7.38
C ALA A 169 9.27 -22.33 6.10
N GLN A 170 10.03 -22.96 5.21
CA GLN A 170 10.40 -22.39 3.91
C GLN A 170 9.17 -22.18 3.02
N ALA A 171 8.26 -23.14 2.97
CA ALA A 171 7.02 -23.03 2.23
C ALA A 171 6.15 -21.90 2.78
N ALA A 172 5.98 -21.83 4.11
CA ALA A 172 5.20 -20.80 4.78
C ALA A 172 5.74 -19.37 4.54
N ARG A 173 7.07 -19.18 4.46
CA ARG A 173 7.66 -17.89 4.08
C ARG A 173 7.32 -17.46 2.65
N ASN A 174 7.12 -18.41 1.76
CA ASN A 174 6.86 -18.15 0.34
C ASN A 174 5.37 -18.05 0.01
N VAL A 175 4.48 -18.23 1.00
CA VAL A 175 3.03 -18.12 0.82
C VAL A 175 2.61 -16.67 0.63
N THR A 176 3.29 -15.76 1.32
CA THR A 176 3.20 -14.30 1.11
C THR A 176 4.52 -13.80 0.51
N VAL A 177 4.70 -12.48 0.40
CA VAL A 177 5.96 -11.92 -0.11
C VAL A 177 7.12 -12.25 0.83
N ASN A 178 8.17 -12.85 0.31
CA ASN A 178 9.36 -13.21 1.08
C ASN A 178 10.44 -12.12 0.97
N PHE A 179 10.39 -11.14 1.85
CA PHE A 179 11.33 -10.02 1.90
C PHE A 179 12.79 -10.42 2.17
N GLY A 180 13.03 -11.62 2.68
CA GLY A 180 14.39 -12.14 2.91
C GLY A 180 15.15 -12.49 1.63
N LYS A 181 14.44 -12.76 0.54
CA LYS A 181 15.04 -13.03 -0.77
C LYS A 181 15.37 -11.71 -1.49
N GLY A 182 16.42 -11.73 -2.28
CA GLY A 182 16.80 -10.60 -3.14
C GLY A 182 18.11 -10.87 -3.86
N GLY A 183 18.28 -10.29 -5.03
CA GLY A 183 19.52 -10.29 -5.78
C GLY A 183 20.51 -9.22 -5.29
N GLU A 184 21.67 -9.13 -5.91
CA GLU A 184 22.73 -8.16 -5.56
C GLU A 184 22.25 -6.70 -5.67
N LEU A 185 21.41 -6.41 -6.64
CA LEU A 185 20.84 -5.07 -6.86
C LEU A 185 19.77 -4.68 -5.82
N LYS A 186 19.29 -5.61 -4.98
CA LYS A 186 18.23 -5.35 -4.00
C LYS A 186 18.54 -4.13 -3.12
N THR A 187 19.75 -4.07 -2.56
CA THR A 187 20.14 -3.00 -1.64
C THR A 187 20.17 -1.64 -2.33
N PHE A 188 20.69 -1.61 -3.55
CA PHE A 188 20.73 -0.39 -4.36
C PHE A 188 19.31 0.06 -4.74
N MET A 189 18.52 -0.83 -5.36
CA MET A 189 17.18 -0.49 -5.84
C MET A 189 16.22 -0.12 -4.72
N ASN A 190 16.26 -0.83 -3.57
CA ASN A 190 15.47 -0.47 -2.39
C ASN A 190 15.88 0.86 -1.76
N SER A 191 17.07 1.40 -2.08
CA SER A 191 17.47 2.73 -1.64
C SER A 191 16.80 3.84 -2.44
N TRP A 192 16.33 3.54 -3.65
CA TRP A 192 15.74 4.52 -4.56
C TRP A 192 14.24 4.33 -4.76
N TYR A 193 13.76 3.09 -4.77
CA TYR A 193 12.37 2.73 -5.06
C TYR A 193 11.73 1.99 -3.88
N LEU A 194 10.60 2.51 -3.41
CA LEU A 194 9.78 1.84 -2.40
C LEU A 194 9.24 0.51 -2.94
N PHE A 195 9.28 -0.50 -2.10
CA PHE A 195 8.71 -1.83 -2.42
C PHE A 195 9.31 -2.58 -3.62
N TYR A 196 10.42 -2.10 -4.22
CA TYR A 196 11.05 -2.78 -5.35
C TYR A 196 11.22 -4.29 -5.13
N ASN A 197 11.84 -4.67 -4.01
CA ASN A 197 12.04 -6.09 -3.70
C ASN A 197 10.73 -6.84 -3.45
N ALA A 198 9.72 -6.20 -2.87
CA ALA A 198 8.41 -6.81 -2.62
C ALA A 198 7.73 -7.15 -3.95
N SER A 199 7.76 -6.24 -4.90
CA SER A 199 7.16 -6.41 -6.21
C SER A 199 7.88 -7.49 -7.03
N ILE A 200 9.22 -7.48 -7.09
CA ILE A 200 10.01 -8.53 -7.76
C ILE A 200 9.71 -9.91 -7.16
N GLN A 201 9.71 -10.03 -5.83
CA GLN A 201 9.47 -11.33 -5.19
C GLN A 201 8.02 -11.81 -5.37
N GLY A 202 7.06 -10.89 -5.32
CA GLY A 202 5.65 -11.19 -5.59
C GLY A 202 5.42 -11.66 -7.02
N SER A 203 5.93 -10.94 -8.00
CA SER A 203 5.86 -11.30 -9.43
C SER A 203 6.52 -12.64 -9.71
N PHE A 204 7.73 -12.87 -9.17
CA PHE A 204 8.44 -14.13 -9.33
C PHE A 204 7.69 -15.31 -8.70
N ALA A 205 7.12 -15.14 -7.53
CA ALA A 205 6.32 -16.17 -6.87
C ALA A 205 5.08 -16.53 -7.71
N LEU A 206 4.39 -15.51 -8.22
CA LEU A 206 3.21 -15.70 -9.08
C LEU A 206 3.54 -16.41 -10.38
N PHE A 207 4.59 -16.00 -11.09
CA PHE A 207 5.03 -16.67 -12.31
C PHE A 207 5.38 -18.14 -12.08
N ASN A 208 6.15 -18.43 -11.02
CA ASN A 208 6.47 -19.81 -10.67
C ASN A 208 5.21 -20.64 -10.35
N ALA A 209 4.24 -20.05 -9.66
CA ALA A 209 2.98 -20.70 -9.34
C ALA A 209 2.18 -21.01 -10.62
N LEU A 210 2.07 -20.05 -11.53
CA LEU A 210 1.40 -20.20 -12.81
C LEU A 210 2.06 -21.27 -13.69
N LEU A 211 3.39 -21.28 -13.77
CA LEU A 211 4.11 -22.24 -14.61
C LEU A 211 4.04 -23.69 -14.07
N ARG A 212 3.91 -23.86 -12.74
CA ARG A 212 4.05 -25.16 -12.08
C ARG A 212 2.73 -25.79 -11.63
N SER A 213 1.68 -25.02 -11.45
CA SER A 213 0.44 -25.49 -10.85
C SER A 213 -0.77 -25.30 -11.77
N LYS A 214 -1.33 -26.41 -12.25
CA LYS A 214 -2.59 -26.40 -13.01
C LYS A 214 -3.76 -25.80 -12.19
N LYS A 215 -3.74 -25.95 -10.87
CA LYS A 215 -4.75 -25.33 -9.99
C LYS A 215 -4.63 -23.81 -10.00
N VAL A 216 -3.43 -23.27 -9.96
CA VAL A 216 -3.19 -21.82 -10.05
C VAL A 216 -3.58 -21.30 -11.44
N GLN A 217 -3.29 -22.03 -12.50
CA GLN A 217 -3.76 -21.68 -13.86
C GLN A 217 -5.28 -21.63 -13.93
N ALA A 218 -5.97 -22.62 -13.35
CA ALA A 218 -7.44 -22.63 -13.30
C ALA A 218 -7.99 -21.43 -12.50
N ILE A 219 -7.36 -21.08 -11.38
CA ILE A 219 -7.73 -19.89 -10.60
C ILE A 219 -7.57 -18.62 -11.44
N TRP A 220 -6.48 -18.51 -12.20
CA TRP A 220 -6.26 -17.35 -13.09
C TRP A 220 -7.34 -17.22 -14.15
N VAL A 221 -7.68 -18.31 -14.83
CA VAL A 221 -8.81 -18.32 -15.79
C VAL A 221 -10.13 -17.95 -15.10
N SER A 222 -10.35 -18.46 -13.90
CA SER A 222 -11.55 -18.10 -13.10
C SER A 222 -11.58 -16.63 -12.72
N LEU A 223 -10.43 -16.01 -12.42
CA LEU A 223 -10.34 -14.57 -12.11
C LEU A 223 -10.61 -13.70 -13.35
N ILE A 224 -10.13 -14.13 -14.54
CA ILE A 224 -10.51 -13.48 -15.81
C ILE A 224 -12.02 -13.55 -16.00
N GLY A 225 -12.62 -14.74 -15.83
CA GLY A 225 -14.06 -14.90 -15.89
C GLY A 225 -14.82 -14.08 -14.86
N ALA A 226 -14.29 -13.97 -13.63
CA ALA A 226 -14.87 -13.14 -12.58
C ALA A 226 -14.81 -11.64 -12.91
N GLY A 227 -13.70 -11.16 -13.50
CA GLY A 227 -13.57 -9.79 -13.97
C GLY A 227 -14.55 -9.44 -15.09
N LEU A 228 -14.71 -10.34 -16.04
CA LEU A 228 -15.71 -10.23 -17.11
C LEU A 228 -17.13 -10.19 -16.54
N LEU A 229 -17.46 -11.12 -15.65
CA LEU A 229 -18.78 -11.16 -15.00
C LEU A 229 -19.04 -9.92 -14.15
N GLN A 230 -18.02 -9.46 -13.41
CA GLN A 230 -18.10 -8.24 -12.60
C GLN A 230 -18.43 -7.02 -13.48
N ASP A 231 -17.77 -6.86 -14.61
CA ASP A 231 -18.02 -5.75 -15.53
C ASP A 231 -19.48 -5.78 -16.02
N PHE A 232 -19.95 -6.93 -16.47
CA PHE A 232 -21.35 -7.08 -16.89
C PHE A 232 -22.36 -6.82 -15.77
N VAL A 233 -22.14 -7.40 -14.58
CA VAL A 233 -23.07 -7.20 -13.45
C VAL A 233 -23.09 -5.73 -13.04
N ASN A 234 -21.91 -5.11 -12.91
CA ASN A 234 -21.82 -3.73 -12.48
C ASN A 234 -22.46 -2.78 -13.49
N SER A 235 -22.31 -3.05 -14.80
CA SER A 235 -22.98 -2.24 -15.84
C SER A 235 -24.50 -2.40 -15.85
N LEU A 236 -25.01 -3.56 -15.43
CA LEU A 236 -26.47 -3.82 -15.37
C LEU A 236 -27.14 -3.26 -14.11
N VAL A 237 -26.41 -3.20 -12.98
CA VAL A 237 -26.97 -2.74 -11.70
C VAL A 237 -26.62 -1.29 -11.38
N SER A 238 -25.72 -0.69 -12.13
CA SER A 238 -25.34 0.70 -11.96
C SER A 238 -26.46 1.61 -12.45
N GLU A 239 -26.76 2.64 -11.67
CA GLU A 239 -27.67 3.71 -12.08
C GLU A 239 -26.95 4.63 -13.06
N GLU A 240 -27.74 5.25 -13.94
CA GLU A 240 -27.27 6.33 -14.80
C GLU A 240 -27.41 7.65 -14.03
N ASP A 241 -26.48 8.56 -14.26
CA ASP A 241 -26.58 9.92 -13.74
C ASP A 241 -27.45 10.80 -14.63
N GLU A 242 -27.51 12.11 -14.30
CA GLU A 242 -28.28 13.11 -15.05
C GLU A 242 -27.84 13.22 -16.52
N ASP A 243 -26.62 12.84 -16.86
CA ASP A 243 -26.05 12.86 -18.21
C ASP A 243 -26.20 11.51 -18.94
N GLY A 244 -26.84 10.51 -18.32
CA GLY A 244 -27.00 9.16 -18.87
C GLY A 244 -25.73 8.31 -18.83
N ILE A 245 -24.75 8.67 -18.01
CA ILE A 245 -23.52 7.92 -17.82
C ILE A 245 -23.67 7.02 -16.61
N LEU A 246 -23.30 5.74 -16.76
CA LEU A 246 -23.32 4.80 -15.64
C LEU A 246 -22.38 5.26 -14.52
N ILE A 247 -22.85 5.29 -13.28
CA ILE A 247 -22.01 5.61 -12.09
C ILE A 247 -20.79 4.69 -12.03
N TYR A 248 -20.94 3.42 -12.44
CA TYR A 248 -19.84 2.47 -12.55
C TYR A 248 -18.71 2.96 -13.46
N ASP A 249 -19.05 3.57 -14.60
CA ASP A 249 -18.06 4.05 -15.58
C ASP A 249 -17.37 5.35 -15.14
N LYS A 250 -17.91 6.03 -14.11
CA LYS A 250 -17.28 7.19 -13.45
C LYS A 250 -16.29 6.80 -12.36
N ILE A 251 -16.26 5.53 -11.95
CA ILE A 251 -15.28 5.07 -10.96
C ILE A 251 -13.87 5.16 -11.57
N PRO A 252 -12.94 5.87 -10.93
CA PRO A 252 -11.59 6.03 -11.46
C PRO A 252 -10.91 4.70 -11.76
N ASP A 253 -10.25 4.61 -12.90
CA ASP A 253 -9.62 3.37 -13.36
C ASP A 253 -8.63 2.79 -12.34
N TYR A 254 -7.84 3.64 -11.65
CA TYR A 254 -6.92 3.16 -10.62
C TYR A 254 -7.62 2.44 -9.46
N ILE A 255 -8.88 2.80 -9.12
CA ILE A 255 -9.68 2.06 -8.13
C ILE A 255 -10.10 0.72 -8.70
N LEU A 256 -10.59 0.72 -9.92
CA LEU A 256 -11.01 -0.49 -10.62
C LEU A 256 -9.85 -1.46 -10.84
N GLU A 257 -8.66 -0.97 -11.14
CA GLU A 257 -7.47 -1.78 -11.41
C GLU A 257 -6.90 -2.47 -10.18
N HIS A 258 -7.09 -1.88 -9.00
CA HIS A 258 -6.52 -2.40 -7.76
C HIS A 258 -7.54 -3.04 -6.83
N ASN A 259 -8.83 -2.98 -7.16
CA ASN A 259 -9.91 -3.46 -6.30
C ASN A 259 -10.97 -4.27 -7.07
N ILE A 260 -11.62 -5.19 -6.37
CA ILE A 260 -12.93 -5.71 -6.76
C ILE A 260 -13.96 -4.70 -6.28
N VAL A 261 -14.75 -4.15 -7.19
CA VAL A 261 -15.68 -3.05 -6.92
C VAL A 261 -17.12 -3.53 -7.08
N PHE A 262 -17.95 -3.21 -6.07
CA PHE A 262 -19.38 -3.46 -6.09
C PHE A 262 -20.12 -2.12 -5.97
N PRO A 263 -20.89 -1.68 -6.97
CA PRO A 263 -21.78 -0.53 -6.84
C PRO A 263 -22.81 -0.80 -5.73
N LEU A 264 -23.03 0.18 -4.87
CA LEU A 264 -23.95 0.05 -3.73
C LEU A 264 -25.24 0.86 -3.92
N GLY A 265 -25.34 1.66 -4.96
CA GLY A 265 -26.37 2.68 -5.13
C GLY A 265 -26.23 3.79 -4.07
N ASP A 266 -27.16 4.73 -4.06
CA ASP A 266 -27.18 5.81 -3.05
C ASP A 266 -27.64 5.27 -1.69
N LEU A 267 -26.70 4.77 -0.90
CA LEU A 267 -26.94 4.38 0.50
C LEU A 267 -26.84 5.56 1.47
N GLY A 268 -26.73 6.79 0.98
CA GLY A 268 -26.62 7.99 1.80
C GLY A 268 -25.34 8.12 2.62
N ALA A 269 -24.36 7.24 2.40
CA ALA A 269 -23.09 7.20 3.13
C ALA A 269 -21.96 7.94 2.42
N GLY A 270 -22.24 8.66 1.34
CA GLY A 270 -21.25 9.42 0.56
C GLY A 270 -20.22 8.54 -0.18
N ARG A 271 -20.54 7.25 -0.39
CA ARG A 271 -19.76 6.33 -1.21
C ARG A 271 -20.68 5.45 -2.02
N ASP A 272 -20.58 5.58 -3.33
CA ASP A 272 -21.42 4.88 -4.28
C ASP A 272 -20.98 3.44 -4.57
N TYR A 273 -19.88 2.99 -3.98
CA TYR A 273 -19.33 1.65 -4.20
C TYR A 273 -18.52 1.11 -3.00
N LEU A 274 -18.47 -0.21 -2.90
CA LEU A 274 -17.55 -0.95 -2.03
C LEU A 274 -16.34 -1.42 -2.85
N ALA A 275 -15.13 -1.09 -2.40
CA ALA A 275 -13.88 -1.54 -3.02
C ALA A 275 -13.14 -2.53 -2.10
N ILE A 276 -12.88 -3.74 -2.60
CA ILE A 276 -12.10 -4.77 -1.90
C ILE A 276 -10.72 -4.87 -2.58
N PRO A 277 -9.63 -4.57 -1.87
CA PRO A 277 -8.30 -4.56 -2.47
C PRO A 277 -7.88 -5.95 -2.97
N MET A 278 -7.30 -5.98 -4.17
CA MET A 278 -6.73 -7.17 -4.77
C MET A 278 -5.20 -7.24 -4.53
N PRO A 279 -4.62 -8.43 -4.41
CA PRO A 279 -3.18 -8.59 -4.34
C PRO A 279 -2.54 -8.28 -5.70
N TYR A 280 -1.35 -7.72 -5.65
CA TYR A 280 -0.56 -7.44 -6.85
C TYR A 280 -0.34 -8.70 -7.68
N GLY A 281 -0.51 -8.56 -8.98
CA GLY A 281 -0.40 -9.63 -9.96
C GLY A 281 -1.73 -10.36 -10.20
N LEU A 282 -2.54 -10.67 -9.18
CA LEU A 282 -3.87 -11.26 -9.40
C LEU A 282 -4.86 -10.25 -10.00
N ASN A 283 -4.70 -8.98 -9.70
CA ASN A 283 -5.46 -7.90 -10.31
C ASN A 283 -5.32 -7.87 -11.84
N ALA A 284 -4.17 -8.25 -12.41
CA ALA A 284 -3.99 -8.35 -13.85
C ALA A 284 -5.01 -9.31 -14.51
N ALA A 285 -5.31 -10.44 -13.86
CA ALA A 285 -6.29 -11.39 -14.39
C ALA A 285 -7.72 -10.82 -14.37
N VAL A 286 -8.11 -10.18 -13.25
CA VAL A 286 -9.45 -9.57 -13.13
C VAL A 286 -9.60 -8.42 -14.12
N ASN A 287 -8.57 -7.59 -14.28
CA ASN A 287 -8.59 -6.46 -15.21
C ASN A 287 -8.61 -6.92 -16.68
N ALA A 288 -7.91 -8.02 -17.02
CA ALA A 288 -8.04 -8.62 -18.33
C ALA A 288 -9.49 -9.04 -18.62
N GLY A 289 -10.18 -9.60 -17.62
CA GLY A 289 -11.61 -9.93 -17.73
C GLY A 289 -12.50 -8.70 -17.93
N ARG A 290 -12.25 -7.62 -17.17
CA ARG A 290 -12.97 -6.35 -17.32
C ARG A 290 -12.73 -5.70 -18.68
N ALA A 291 -11.50 -5.65 -19.13
CA ALA A 291 -11.18 -5.11 -20.45
C ALA A 291 -11.89 -5.88 -21.58
N LEU A 292 -12.02 -7.21 -21.43
CA LEU A 292 -12.86 -8.04 -22.33
C LEU A 292 -14.32 -7.62 -22.24
N GLY A 293 -14.88 -7.42 -21.05
CA GLY A 293 -16.27 -6.98 -20.85
C GLY A 293 -16.55 -5.64 -21.50
N ARG A 294 -15.70 -4.63 -21.25
CA ARG A 294 -15.79 -3.30 -21.88
C ARG A 294 -15.68 -3.37 -23.41
N THR A 295 -14.80 -4.23 -23.94
CA THR A 295 -14.71 -4.47 -25.38
C THR A 295 -16.01 -5.10 -25.92
N MET A 296 -16.58 -6.06 -25.21
CA MET A 296 -17.82 -6.73 -25.62
C MET A 296 -19.05 -5.77 -25.53
N ARG A 297 -19.05 -4.83 -24.62
CA ARG A 297 -20.07 -3.76 -24.52
C ARG A 297 -19.88 -2.64 -25.56
N GLY A 298 -18.74 -2.63 -26.26
CA GLY A 298 -18.43 -1.63 -27.29
C GLY A 298 -17.85 -0.33 -26.76
N GLU A 299 -17.47 -0.26 -25.47
CA GLU A 299 -16.77 0.88 -24.88
C GLU A 299 -15.32 0.98 -25.32
N TYR A 300 -14.66 -0.17 -25.47
CA TYR A 300 -13.33 -0.29 -26.01
C TYR A 300 -13.36 -0.90 -27.42
N SER A 301 -12.57 -0.36 -28.32
CA SER A 301 -12.19 -1.08 -29.53
C SER A 301 -11.34 -2.30 -29.17
N ALA A 302 -11.21 -3.28 -30.06
CA ALA A 302 -10.36 -4.46 -29.82
C ALA A 302 -8.89 -4.11 -29.55
N SER A 303 -8.38 -3.02 -30.14
CA SER A 303 -7.03 -2.52 -29.90
C SER A 303 -6.88 -1.86 -28.53
N GLU A 304 -7.87 -1.07 -28.09
CA GLU A 304 -7.87 -0.43 -26.76
C GLU A 304 -8.00 -1.47 -25.65
N GLY A 305 -8.91 -2.43 -25.80
CA GLY A 305 -9.04 -3.54 -24.86
C GLY A 305 -7.76 -4.37 -24.75
N GLY A 306 -7.11 -4.70 -25.88
CA GLY A 306 -5.84 -5.38 -25.89
C GLY A 306 -4.71 -4.57 -25.23
N LEU A 307 -4.65 -3.27 -25.50
CA LEU A 307 -3.67 -2.38 -24.87
C LEU A 307 -3.89 -2.26 -23.36
N SER A 308 -5.15 -2.08 -22.93
CA SER A 308 -5.52 -2.04 -21.52
C SER A 308 -5.07 -3.31 -20.77
N MET A 309 -5.29 -4.51 -21.34
CA MET A 309 -4.81 -5.75 -20.74
C MET A 309 -3.28 -5.78 -20.58
N VAL A 310 -2.55 -5.33 -21.60
CA VAL A 310 -1.07 -5.30 -21.55
C VAL A 310 -0.59 -4.30 -20.52
N MET A 311 -1.14 -3.07 -20.51
CA MET A 311 -0.75 -2.02 -19.58
C MET A 311 -1.04 -2.41 -18.13
N THR A 312 -2.22 -2.97 -17.84
CA THR A 312 -2.55 -3.45 -16.49
C THR A 312 -1.66 -4.62 -16.05
N ALA A 313 -1.29 -5.53 -16.98
CA ALA A 313 -0.34 -6.59 -16.66
C ALA A 313 1.06 -6.05 -16.37
N VAL A 314 1.51 -5.04 -17.11
CA VAL A 314 2.78 -4.35 -16.86
C VAL A 314 2.72 -3.65 -15.50
N ASP A 315 1.65 -2.92 -15.19
CA ASP A 315 1.48 -2.24 -13.91
C ASP A 315 1.48 -3.22 -12.73
N ALA A 316 0.68 -4.27 -12.82
CA ALA A 316 0.57 -5.29 -11.77
C ALA A 316 1.89 -6.01 -11.47
N LEU A 317 2.83 -6.04 -12.40
CA LEU A 317 4.13 -6.73 -12.28
C LEU A 317 5.30 -5.75 -12.14
N ASN A 318 5.05 -4.45 -12.24
CA ASN A 318 6.07 -3.42 -12.23
C ASN A 318 6.72 -3.27 -10.84
N PRO A 319 8.03 -3.48 -10.70
CA PRO A 319 8.71 -3.38 -9.42
C PRO A 319 9.05 -1.94 -9.00
N ILE A 320 8.84 -0.97 -9.86
CA ILE A 320 9.24 0.42 -9.64
C ILE A 320 8.03 1.29 -9.26
N GLY A 321 6.82 0.88 -9.66
CA GLY A 321 5.57 1.62 -9.45
C GLY A 321 5.29 2.64 -10.56
N GLY A 322 4.02 3.06 -10.68
CA GLY A 322 3.57 4.15 -11.54
C GLY A 322 3.72 3.89 -13.05
N THR A 323 2.71 3.30 -13.69
CA THR A 323 2.72 3.03 -15.14
C THR A 323 1.97 4.08 -15.95
N GLU A 324 1.14 4.89 -15.32
CA GLU A 324 0.33 5.87 -16.03
C GLU A 324 1.19 6.91 -16.78
N ASN A 325 2.46 7.08 -16.33
CA ASN A 325 3.43 7.94 -17.01
C ASN A 325 4.82 7.34 -17.00
N LEU A 326 5.42 7.17 -18.19
CA LEU A 326 6.80 6.71 -18.37
C LEU A 326 7.83 7.54 -17.58
N PHE A 327 7.53 8.79 -17.27
CA PHE A 327 8.39 9.65 -16.44
C PHE A 327 8.40 9.22 -14.98
N ASN A 328 7.25 8.88 -14.41
CA ASN A 328 7.15 8.41 -13.02
C ASN A 328 7.88 7.07 -12.82
N PHE A 329 7.96 6.27 -13.88
CA PHE A 329 8.72 5.02 -13.88
C PHE A 329 10.21 5.19 -13.59
N ALA A 330 10.81 6.31 -14.01
CA ALA A 330 12.24 6.58 -13.85
C ALA A 330 12.56 7.42 -12.60
N VAL A 331 11.56 8.02 -11.94
CA VAL A 331 11.75 8.91 -10.79
C VAL A 331 11.88 8.08 -9.52
N PRO A 332 12.94 8.27 -8.72
CA PRO A 332 13.02 7.65 -7.39
C PRO A 332 11.91 8.18 -6.47
N THR A 333 11.31 7.32 -5.66
CA THR A 333 10.13 7.63 -4.83
C THR A 333 10.27 8.89 -3.96
N ALA A 334 11.48 9.20 -3.51
CA ALA A 334 11.73 10.41 -2.72
C ALA A 334 11.51 11.72 -3.51
N PHE A 335 11.50 11.66 -4.83
CA PHE A 335 11.31 12.80 -5.72
C PHE A 335 9.93 12.83 -6.37
N ASP A 336 9.11 11.78 -6.18
CA ASP A 336 7.75 11.72 -6.72
C ASP A 336 6.94 13.00 -6.43
N PRO A 337 6.91 13.55 -5.18
CA PRO A 337 6.12 14.73 -4.89
C PRO A 337 6.53 15.97 -5.71
N PHE A 338 7.80 16.11 -6.00
CA PHE A 338 8.26 17.25 -6.82
C PHE A 338 7.74 17.14 -8.25
N VAL A 339 7.82 15.95 -8.83
CA VAL A 339 7.37 15.71 -10.21
C VAL A 339 5.85 15.80 -10.29
N GLU A 340 5.14 15.21 -9.35
CA GLU A 340 3.68 15.21 -9.28
C GLU A 340 3.13 16.64 -9.07
N ILE A 341 3.72 17.43 -8.17
CA ILE A 341 3.35 18.84 -7.98
C ILE A 341 3.65 19.67 -9.25
N MET A 342 4.81 19.47 -9.89
CA MET A 342 5.13 20.18 -11.13
C MET A 342 4.15 19.88 -12.27
N ARG A 343 3.62 18.67 -12.30
CA ARG A 343 2.62 18.24 -13.30
C ARG A 343 1.20 18.57 -12.87
N ASN A 344 1.01 18.91 -11.60
CA ASN A 344 -0.29 19.01 -10.94
C ASN A 344 -1.12 17.72 -11.07
N GLU A 345 -0.49 16.57 -10.90
CA GLU A 345 -1.13 15.27 -11.10
C GLU A 345 -0.51 14.26 -10.14
N ASN A 346 -1.30 13.64 -9.28
CA ASN A 346 -0.84 12.59 -8.37
C ASN A 346 -0.71 11.25 -9.11
N PHE A 347 -0.28 10.20 -8.39
CA PHE A 347 -0.12 8.84 -8.95
C PHE A 347 -1.42 8.25 -9.55
N ALA A 348 -2.58 8.81 -9.24
CA ALA A 348 -3.89 8.39 -9.71
C ALA A 348 -4.46 9.27 -10.84
N GLY A 349 -3.62 10.13 -11.44
CA GLY A 349 -4.06 11.04 -12.49
C GLY A 349 -4.95 12.19 -12.02
N VAL A 350 -5.11 12.38 -10.69
CA VAL A 350 -5.99 13.42 -10.13
C VAL A 350 -5.18 14.68 -9.86
N PRO A 351 -5.70 15.88 -10.22
CA PRO A 351 -5.06 17.14 -9.90
C PRO A 351 -4.82 17.29 -8.40
N ILE A 352 -3.57 17.69 -8.04
CA ILE A 352 -3.16 17.90 -6.65
C ILE A 352 -3.71 19.22 -6.12
N TYR A 353 -3.69 20.26 -6.94
CA TYR A 353 -4.13 21.59 -6.57
C TYR A 353 -4.99 22.24 -7.65
N LYS A 354 -5.84 23.17 -7.23
CA LYS A 354 -6.69 23.92 -8.13
C LYS A 354 -5.87 24.96 -8.90
N GLN A 355 -5.84 24.84 -10.23
CA GLN A 355 -5.16 25.79 -11.10
C GLN A 355 -5.98 27.07 -11.28
N ALA A 356 -5.28 28.18 -11.54
CA ALA A 356 -5.90 29.41 -12.00
C ALA A 356 -6.55 29.19 -13.37
N TYR A 357 -7.76 29.69 -13.56
CA TYR A 357 -8.38 29.78 -14.88
C TYR A 357 -8.09 31.16 -15.50
N PRO A 358 -8.21 31.32 -16.81
CA PRO A 358 -8.00 32.62 -17.45
C PRO A 358 -8.88 33.71 -16.84
N GLY A 359 -8.25 34.75 -16.29
CA GLY A 359 -8.94 35.85 -15.60
C GLY A 359 -9.10 35.67 -14.08
N ASP A 360 -8.55 34.62 -13.50
CA ASP A 360 -8.49 34.42 -12.05
C ASP A 360 -7.17 34.99 -11.49
N ASP A 361 -7.23 36.19 -10.91
CA ASP A 361 -6.09 36.86 -10.28
C ASP A 361 -6.03 36.61 -8.76
N SER A 362 -6.84 35.69 -8.24
CA SER A 362 -6.85 35.36 -6.81
C SER A 362 -5.51 34.78 -6.37
N PRO A 363 -5.07 35.04 -5.13
CA PRO A 363 -3.86 34.43 -4.55
C PRO A 363 -3.92 32.91 -4.56
N ASP A 364 -2.76 32.24 -4.68
CA ASP A 364 -2.64 30.79 -4.59
C ASP A 364 -3.16 30.25 -3.25
N SER A 365 -2.97 30.99 -2.17
CA SER A 365 -3.50 30.70 -0.83
C SER A 365 -5.01 30.71 -0.73
N GLN A 366 -5.73 31.30 -1.70
CA GLN A 366 -7.19 31.34 -1.77
C GLN A 366 -7.78 30.34 -2.77
N ARG A 367 -6.93 29.71 -3.62
CA ARG A 367 -7.37 28.74 -4.62
C ARG A 367 -7.18 27.32 -4.10
N TYR A 368 -8.27 26.68 -3.70
CA TYR A 368 -8.25 25.31 -3.19
C TYR A 368 -9.55 24.56 -3.47
N PHE A 369 -9.52 23.25 -3.37
CA PHE A 369 -10.69 22.39 -3.39
C PHE A 369 -11.36 22.36 -2.00
N ASN A 370 -12.60 21.94 -1.94
CA ASN A 370 -13.37 21.91 -0.68
C ASN A 370 -12.82 20.99 0.40
N ASN A 371 -12.00 20.00 0.02
CA ASN A 371 -11.47 18.96 0.90
C ASN A 371 -10.10 19.29 1.53
N VAL A 372 -9.52 20.47 1.24
CA VAL A 372 -8.25 20.88 1.83
C VAL A 372 -8.39 21.11 3.34
N SER A 373 -7.36 20.74 4.10
CA SER A 373 -7.41 20.84 5.57
C SER A 373 -7.49 22.30 6.06
N PRO A 374 -8.26 22.56 7.13
CA PRO A 374 -8.33 23.90 7.73
C PRO A 374 -6.97 24.43 8.19
N SER A 375 -6.07 23.55 8.64
CA SER A 375 -4.72 23.91 9.07
C SER A 375 -3.85 24.37 7.90
N ALA A 376 -3.95 23.73 6.74
CA ALA A 376 -3.22 24.13 5.54
C ALA A 376 -3.74 25.49 5.01
N LYS A 377 -5.06 25.69 4.98
CA LYS A 377 -5.67 27.00 4.66
C LYS A 377 -5.14 28.09 5.56
N TRP A 378 -5.29 27.90 6.87
CA TRP A 378 -4.85 28.88 7.86
C TRP A 378 -3.37 29.22 7.68
N PHE A 379 -2.51 28.22 7.46
CA PHE A 379 -1.08 28.45 7.31
C PHE A 379 -0.77 29.19 6.00
N ALA A 380 -1.35 28.80 4.88
CA ALA A 380 -1.14 29.45 3.59
C ALA A 380 -1.60 30.91 3.61
N GLU A 381 -2.78 31.19 4.14
CA GLU A 381 -3.34 32.55 4.27
C GLU A 381 -2.48 33.43 5.18
N ASN A 382 -2.02 32.90 6.33
CA ASN A 382 -1.14 33.64 7.22
C ASN A 382 0.24 33.90 6.59
N LEU A 383 0.80 32.95 5.85
CA LEU A 383 2.07 33.12 5.17
C LEU A 383 1.97 34.19 4.08
N ASN A 384 0.90 34.17 3.30
CA ASN A 384 0.58 35.19 2.32
C ASN A 384 0.48 36.59 3.00
N SER A 385 -0.29 36.70 4.06
CA SER A 385 -0.48 37.94 4.83
C SER A 385 0.81 38.46 5.45
N LEU A 386 1.62 37.59 6.07
CA LEU A 386 2.91 37.96 6.67
C LEU A 386 3.92 38.48 5.64
N THR A 387 3.75 38.13 4.39
CA THR A 387 4.65 38.55 3.29
C THR A 387 4.06 39.69 2.45
N GLY A 388 3.04 40.38 2.98
CA GLY A 388 2.47 41.57 2.38
C GLY A 388 1.26 41.33 1.48
N GLY A 389 0.74 40.11 1.44
CA GLY A 389 -0.47 39.76 0.69
C GLY A 389 -1.77 40.01 1.47
N THR A 390 -2.87 39.84 0.78
CA THR A 390 -4.25 39.91 1.30
C THR A 390 -5.06 38.74 0.75
N SER A 391 -6.37 38.70 0.99
CA SER A 391 -7.27 37.75 0.34
C SER A 391 -7.42 37.99 -1.18
N GLU A 392 -6.99 39.13 -1.69
CA GLU A 392 -7.15 39.51 -3.11
C GLU A 392 -5.80 39.73 -3.81
N ILE A 393 -4.73 39.92 -3.06
CA ILE A 393 -3.40 40.22 -3.59
C ILE A 393 -2.39 39.23 -3.04
N SER A 394 -1.61 38.61 -3.90
CA SER A 394 -0.53 37.71 -3.51
C SER A 394 0.60 38.44 -2.82
N GLY A 395 1.07 37.92 -1.70
CA GLY A 395 2.26 38.39 -1.00
C GLY A 395 3.54 37.89 -1.68
N PHE A 396 4.70 38.20 -1.10
CA PHE A 396 5.98 37.72 -1.60
C PHE A 396 6.09 36.19 -1.55
N VAL A 397 5.47 35.55 -0.58
CA VAL A 397 5.31 34.09 -0.46
C VAL A 397 3.82 33.77 -0.40
N ASP A 398 3.32 33.24 -1.48
CA ASP A 398 1.93 32.84 -1.62
C ASP A 398 1.92 31.37 -2.08
N TRP A 399 1.51 30.47 -1.20
CA TRP A 399 1.52 29.04 -1.41
C TRP A 399 0.11 28.47 -1.44
N ASN A 400 -0.13 27.58 -2.39
CA ASN A 400 -1.38 26.84 -2.44
C ASN A 400 -1.47 25.87 -1.24
N PRO A 401 -2.57 25.90 -0.47
CA PRO A 401 -2.72 25.07 0.73
C PRO A 401 -2.78 23.57 0.42
N GLU A 402 -3.19 23.16 -0.78
CA GLU A 402 -3.22 21.75 -1.19
C GLU A 402 -1.84 21.17 -1.41
N ILE A 403 -0.89 21.96 -1.91
CA ILE A 403 0.52 21.56 -2.00
C ILE A 403 1.09 21.30 -0.61
N MET A 404 0.67 22.09 0.39
CA MET A 404 1.10 21.88 1.78
C MET A 404 0.50 20.59 2.36
N ASP A 405 -0.80 20.35 2.13
CA ASP A 405 -1.46 19.12 2.52
C ASP A 405 -0.82 17.90 1.84
N TYR A 406 -0.47 18.01 0.58
CA TYR A 406 0.21 16.96 -0.18
C TYR A 406 1.58 16.61 0.41
N TRP A 407 2.41 17.63 0.73
CA TRP A 407 3.67 17.41 1.43
C TRP A 407 3.48 16.82 2.82
N PHE A 408 2.48 17.29 3.56
CA PHE A 408 2.16 16.73 4.87
C PHE A 408 1.81 15.25 4.77
N GLU A 409 0.94 14.87 3.84
CA GLU A 409 0.56 13.47 3.61
C GLU A 409 1.74 12.61 3.15
N PHE A 410 2.59 13.13 2.28
CA PHE A 410 3.80 12.43 1.85
C PHE A 410 4.78 12.17 3.01
N LEU A 411 5.01 13.18 3.85
CA LEU A 411 5.97 13.09 4.95
C LEU A 411 5.44 12.32 6.17
N THR A 412 4.14 12.25 6.35
CA THR A 412 3.50 11.56 7.49
C THR A 412 2.85 10.22 7.10
N GLY A 413 2.68 9.98 5.82
CA GLY A 413 2.10 8.75 5.27
C GLY A 413 0.69 8.47 5.77
N GLY A 414 0.40 7.18 6.02
CA GLY A 414 -0.92 6.75 6.44
C GLY A 414 -1.38 7.31 7.79
N ILE A 415 -0.47 7.61 8.71
CA ILE A 415 -0.83 8.24 9.99
C ILE A 415 -1.37 9.66 9.75
N GLY A 416 -0.70 10.44 8.90
CA GLY A 416 -1.15 11.80 8.57
C GLY A 416 -2.53 11.80 7.92
N ARG A 417 -2.75 10.90 6.96
CA ARG A 417 -4.07 10.71 6.33
C ARG A 417 -5.15 10.29 7.34
N PHE A 418 -4.83 9.37 8.23
CA PHE A 418 -5.76 8.90 9.26
C PHE A 418 -6.13 10.00 10.26
N THR A 419 -5.18 10.87 10.66
CA THR A 419 -5.44 11.95 11.61
C THR A 419 -6.15 13.16 10.98
N LYS A 420 -6.11 13.29 9.67
CA LYS A 420 -6.76 14.37 8.92
C LYS A 420 -8.25 14.10 8.67
N ARG A 421 -8.67 12.82 8.65
CA ARG A 421 -10.06 12.37 8.55
C ARG A 421 -10.78 12.45 9.89
#